data_8b3a6b3ec2defe2400eda5616ffd7f00
#
_entry.id   8b3a6b3ec2defe2400eda5616ffd7f00
#
_cell.length_a   1.000
_cell.length_b   1.000
_cell.length_c   1.000
_cell.angle_alpha   90.00
_cell.angle_beta   90.00
_cell.angle_gamma   90.00
#
_symmetry.space_group_name_H-M   'P 1'
#
loop_
_entity.id
_entity.type
_entity.pdbx_description
1 polymer ?
#
loop_
_entity_poly.entity_id
_entity_poly.type
_entity_poly.pdbx_seq_one_letter_code
_entity_poly.pdbx_strand_id
1 'polypeptide(L)'
;AEVAHLEKQFGALLGAADVITTVSHQHIYGLLFNILWPLAAGRRLQASSLSWFEDLSATLAAREAVLISSPAHLSRIPENPSWAKAAQRLRAVFSSGGPLSFDAAQECQRLLGRVPIEVYGSSETGGIAWRQQETQEHQAWTALPGVEWRLSAIEAIDAEEEVLAVRSAHLPSEKWFCTADRAHAAADGKFFLGGRVDRIAKIEGKRISLSAIEKLLMASPLVGLARVIAVDGRRQRVAAFVVPSEHGQCELAA
;
A
#
# COMPACT_ATOMS: atom_id res chain seq x y z
N ALA A 1 11.14 5.32 -18.23
CA ALA A 1 12.04 5.09 -17.11
C ALA A 1 11.43 4.10 -16.12
N GLU A 2 10.30 4.42 -15.45
CA GLU A 2 9.72 3.63 -14.34
C GLU A 2 9.40 2.17 -14.73
N VAL A 3 8.75 1.93 -15.87
CA VAL A 3 8.47 0.58 -16.39
C VAL A 3 9.75 -0.26 -16.53
N ALA A 4 10.84 0.34 -17.02
CA ALA A 4 12.12 -0.36 -17.15
C ALA A 4 12.71 -0.73 -15.77
N HIS A 5 12.50 0.10 -14.75
CA HIS A 5 12.93 -0.19 -13.38
C HIS A 5 12.12 -1.33 -12.77
N LEU A 6 10.78 -1.34 -12.98
CA LEU A 6 9.92 -2.44 -12.54
C LEU A 6 10.28 -3.76 -13.23
N GLU A 7 10.52 -3.73 -14.54
CA GLU A 7 10.95 -4.92 -15.29
C GLU A 7 12.30 -5.43 -14.80
N LYS A 8 13.26 -4.54 -14.55
CA LYS A 8 14.56 -4.90 -13.97
C LYS A 8 14.43 -5.56 -12.60
N GLN A 9 13.51 -5.06 -11.76
CA GLN A 9 13.33 -5.55 -10.38
C GLN A 9 12.56 -6.86 -10.33
N PHE A 10 11.45 -6.96 -11.07
CA PHE A 10 10.48 -8.02 -10.90
C PHE A 10 10.29 -8.88 -12.17
N GLY A 11 10.83 -8.49 -13.31
CA GLY A 11 10.59 -9.15 -14.59
C GLY A 11 10.89 -10.64 -14.58
N ALA A 12 11.99 -11.04 -13.97
CA ALA A 12 12.37 -12.46 -13.84
C ALA A 12 11.36 -13.27 -12.98
N LEU A 13 10.80 -12.65 -11.93
CA LEU A 13 9.77 -13.26 -11.09
C LEU A 13 8.48 -13.47 -11.87
N LEU A 14 8.07 -12.47 -12.65
CA LEU A 14 6.81 -12.50 -13.39
C LEU A 14 6.89 -13.42 -14.63
N GLY A 15 8.03 -13.47 -15.31
CA GLY A 15 8.16 -14.21 -16.56
C GLY A 15 7.16 -13.71 -17.61
N ALA A 16 6.50 -14.65 -18.29
CA ALA A 16 5.46 -14.40 -19.29
C ALA A 16 4.01 -14.50 -18.72
N ALA A 17 3.85 -14.48 -17.39
CA ALA A 17 2.56 -14.64 -16.75
C ALA A 17 1.58 -13.52 -17.13
N ASP A 18 0.30 -13.86 -17.23
CA ASP A 18 -0.76 -12.91 -17.54
C ASP A 18 -0.99 -11.96 -16.35
N VAL A 19 -1.27 -10.71 -16.63
CA VAL A 19 -1.57 -9.71 -15.60
C VAL A 19 -3.08 -9.65 -15.38
N ILE A 20 -3.50 -10.00 -14.17
CA ILE A 20 -4.87 -9.99 -13.69
C ILE A 20 -5.00 -8.90 -12.63
N THR A 21 -6.08 -8.15 -12.65
CA THR A 21 -6.24 -6.99 -11.77
C THR A 21 -7.58 -6.93 -11.06
N THR A 22 -7.56 -6.42 -9.83
CA THR A 22 -8.75 -6.01 -9.07
C THR A 22 -8.83 -4.48 -8.93
N VAL A 23 -7.83 -3.75 -9.44
CA VAL A 23 -7.76 -2.28 -9.32
C VAL A 23 -8.03 -1.60 -10.64
N SER A 24 -8.59 -0.39 -10.57
CA SER A 24 -8.86 0.42 -11.75
C SER A 24 -7.57 1.00 -12.34
N HIS A 25 -7.47 0.98 -13.67
CA HIS A 25 -6.41 1.65 -14.42
C HIS A 25 -6.52 3.20 -14.44
N GLN A 26 -7.56 3.77 -13.84
CA GLN A 26 -7.72 5.22 -13.72
C GLN A 26 -6.80 5.84 -12.64
N HIS A 27 -6.20 5.01 -11.77
CA HIS A 27 -5.19 5.45 -10.82
C HIS A 27 -3.80 5.15 -11.37
N ILE A 28 -2.81 5.95 -10.98
CA ILE A 28 -1.41 5.80 -11.48
C ILE A 28 -0.87 4.39 -11.26
N TYR A 29 -1.13 3.78 -10.11
CA TYR A 29 -0.73 2.40 -9.83
C TYR A 29 -1.35 1.41 -10.83
N GLY A 30 -2.67 1.48 -11.04
CA GLY A 30 -3.35 0.62 -12.00
C GLY A 30 -2.93 0.92 -13.44
N LEU A 31 -2.74 2.19 -13.83
CA LEU A 31 -2.24 2.55 -15.14
C LEU A 31 -0.86 1.91 -15.40
N LEU A 32 0.04 2.03 -14.43
CA LEU A 32 1.40 1.53 -14.56
C LEU A 32 1.45 0.00 -14.56
N PHE A 33 0.84 -0.66 -13.57
CA PHE A 33 0.95 -2.10 -13.35
C PHE A 33 0.01 -2.94 -14.23
N ASN A 34 -1.16 -2.41 -14.61
CA ASN A 34 -2.11 -3.17 -15.44
C ASN A 34 -1.96 -2.88 -16.94
N ILE A 35 -1.44 -1.72 -17.32
CA ILE A 35 -1.41 -1.32 -18.74
C ILE A 35 0.03 -1.12 -19.22
N LEU A 36 0.74 -0.12 -18.71
CA LEU A 36 2.01 0.31 -19.29
C LEU A 36 3.11 -0.73 -19.16
N TRP A 37 3.25 -1.34 -17.99
CA TRP A 37 4.27 -2.35 -17.76
C TRP A 37 4.00 -3.66 -18.51
N PRO A 38 2.80 -4.27 -18.44
CA PRO A 38 2.51 -5.45 -19.24
C PRO A 38 2.72 -5.25 -20.74
N LEU A 39 2.22 -4.14 -21.31
CA LEU A 39 2.38 -3.84 -22.72
C LEU A 39 3.85 -3.70 -23.12
N ALA A 40 4.64 -2.96 -22.34
CA ALA A 40 6.06 -2.78 -22.61
C ALA A 40 6.88 -4.08 -22.51
N ALA A 41 6.44 -5.00 -21.65
CA ALA A 41 7.08 -6.30 -21.43
C ALA A 41 6.49 -7.44 -22.30
N GLY A 42 5.53 -7.15 -23.18
CA GLY A 42 4.88 -8.15 -24.03
C GLY A 42 4.04 -9.16 -23.28
N ARG A 43 3.53 -8.83 -22.07
CA ARG A 43 2.67 -9.69 -21.27
C ARG A 43 1.20 -9.47 -21.62
N ARG A 44 0.41 -10.52 -21.59
CA ARG A 44 -1.05 -10.40 -21.71
C ARG A 44 -1.63 -9.75 -20.46
N LEU A 45 -2.63 -8.93 -20.64
CA LEU A 45 -3.33 -8.25 -19.57
C LEU A 45 -4.85 -8.51 -19.65
N GLN A 46 -5.50 -8.53 -18.49
CA GLN A 46 -6.94 -8.57 -18.37
C GLN A 46 -7.49 -7.15 -18.59
N ALA A 47 -8.37 -6.99 -19.59
CA ALA A 47 -8.88 -5.67 -19.97
C ALA A 47 -9.80 -5.03 -18.90
N SER A 48 -10.53 -5.87 -18.15
CA SER A 48 -11.42 -5.42 -17.07
C SER A 48 -10.91 -5.87 -15.70
N SER A 49 -11.10 -5.04 -14.68
CA SER A 49 -10.82 -5.45 -13.30
C SER A 49 -11.86 -6.47 -12.82
N LEU A 50 -11.39 -7.46 -12.06
CA LEU A 50 -12.23 -8.50 -11.46
C LEU A 50 -12.55 -8.10 -10.02
N SER A 51 -13.81 -7.77 -9.75
CA SER A 51 -14.25 -7.34 -8.42
C SER A 51 -14.77 -8.49 -7.56
N TRP A 52 -15.22 -9.60 -8.19
CA TRP A 52 -15.76 -10.76 -7.50
C TRP A 52 -14.68 -11.81 -7.28
N PHE A 53 -14.62 -12.36 -6.07
CA PHE A 53 -13.60 -13.34 -5.69
C PHE A 53 -13.75 -14.68 -6.41
N GLU A 54 -14.96 -15.06 -6.78
CA GLU A 54 -15.27 -16.27 -7.55
C GLU A 54 -14.63 -16.18 -8.94
N ASP A 55 -14.86 -15.07 -9.65
CA ASP A 55 -14.30 -14.84 -10.99
C ASP A 55 -12.78 -14.74 -10.92
N LEU A 56 -12.27 -14.06 -9.88
CA LEU A 56 -10.83 -13.91 -9.64
C LEU A 56 -10.18 -15.27 -9.42
N SER A 57 -10.71 -16.09 -8.54
CA SER A 57 -10.14 -17.42 -8.22
C SER A 57 -10.18 -18.37 -9.43
N ALA A 58 -11.27 -18.36 -10.20
CA ALA A 58 -11.41 -19.13 -11.42
C ALA A 58 -10.39 -18.69 -12.49
N THR A 59 -10.22 -17.39 -12.68
CA THR A 59 -9.28 -16.82 -13.65
C THR A 59 -7.83 -17.12 -13.28
N LEU A 60 -7.45 -16.97 -12.02
CA LEU A 60 -6.11 -17.27 -11.51
C LEU A 60 -5.80 -18.78 -11.55
N ALA A 61 -6.80 -19.63 -11.41
CA ALA A 61 -6.63 -21.09 -11.52
C ALA A 61 -6.44 -21.57 -12.97
N ALA A 62 -6.84 -20.77 -13.96
CA ALA A 62 -6.82 -21.18 -15.37
C ALA A 62 -5.46 -21.05 -16.03
N ARG A 63 -4.58 -20.13 -15.58
CA ARG A 63 -3.32 -19.79 -16.24
C ARG A 63 -2.28 -19.24 -15.26
N GLU A 64 -1.01 -19.24 -15.65
CA GLU A 64 0.03 -18.51 -14.90
C GLU A 64 -0.30 -17.02 -14.89
N ALA A 65 -0.34 -16.44 -13.70
CA ALA A 65 -0.79 -15.08 -13.51
C ALA A 65 0.00 -14.31 -12.46
N VAL A 66 -0.06 -12.99 -12.59
CA VAL A 66 0.34 -12.01 -11.58
C VAL A 66 -0.93 -11.25 -11.18
N LEU A 67 -1.18 -11.12 -9.90
CA LEU A 67 -2.32 -10.38 -9.37
C LEU A 67 -1.91 -8.97 -8.99
N ILE A 68 -2.56 -7.97 -9.56
CA ILE A 68 -2.43 -6.56 -9.18
C ILE A 68 -3.67 -6.18 -8.36
N SER A 69 -3.46 -5.85 -7.09
CA SER A 69 -4.55 -5.66 -6.14
C SER A 69 -4.30 -4.47 -5.19
N SER A 70 -5.15 -4.31 -4.20
CA SER A 70 -5.06 -3.27 -3.18
C SER A 70 -5.25 -3.85 -1.78
N PRO A 71 -4.78 -3.17 -0.73
CA PRO A 71 -4.99 -3.60 0.64
C PRO A 71 -6.47 -3.83 0.97
N ALA A 72 -7.34 -2.94 0.49
CA ALA A 72 -8.78 -3.04 0.71
C ALA A 72 -9.41 -4.30 0.11
N HIS A 73 -8.87 -4.81 -0.99
CA HIS A 73 -9.36 -6.05 -1.60
C HIS A 73 -8.71 -7.27 -0.95
N LEU A 74 -7.40 -7.26 -0.76
CA LEU A 74 -6.64 -8.36 -0.18
C LEU A 74 -7.05 -8.68 1.26
N SER A 75 -7.38 -7.67 2.07
CA SER A 75 -7.84 -7.88 3.45
C SER A 75 -9.22 -8.53 3.58
N ARG A 76 -9.92 -8.73 2.47
CA ARG A 76 -11.28 -9.32 2.44
C ARG A 76 -11.37 -10.60 1.63
N ILE A 77 -10.24 -11.21 1.29
CA ILE A 77 -10.23 -12.49 0.57
C ILE A 77 -10.95 -13.53 1.43
N PRO A 78 -12.05 -14.13 0.95
CA PRO A 78 -12.78 -15.12 1.71
C PRO A 78 -12.07 -16.48 1.68
N GLU A 79 -12.31 -17.32 2.67
CA GLU A 79 -11.97 -18.72 2.62
C GLU A 79 -12.68 -19.38 1.43
N ASN A 80 -11.91 -20.00 0.55
CA ASN A 80 -12.47 -20.72 -0.60
C ASN A 80 -11.47 -21.81 -1.08
N PRO A 81 -11.89 -23.06 -1.21
CA PRO A 81 -11.02 -24.12 -1.70
C PRO A 81 -10.43 -23.89 -3.10
N SER A 82 -11.06 -23.04 -3.92
CA SER A 82 -10.56 -22.72 -5.26
C SER A 82 -9.21 -22.00 -5.25
N TRP A 83 -8.85 -21.34 -4.15
CA TRP A 83 -7.55 -20.67 -4.01
C TRP A 83 -6.37 -21.63 -4.11
N ALA A 84 -6.52 -22.90 -3.71
CA ALA A 84 -5.45 -23.88 -3.80
C ALA A 84 -4.94 -24.09 -5.24
N LYS A 85 -5.84 -24.06 -6.24
CA LYS A 85 -5.44 -24.13 -7.66
C LYS A 85 -4.83 -22.81 -8.15
N ALA A 86 -5.40 -21.69 -7.73
CA ALA A 86 -4.89 -20.38 -8.06
C ALA A 86 -3.45 -20.18 -7.52
N ALA A 87 -3.19 -20.59 -6.29
CA ALA A 87 -1.88 -20.49 -5.63
C ALA A 87 -0.75 -21.21 -6.42
N GLN A 88 -1.06 -22.33 -7.06
CA GLN A 88 -0.09 -23.08 -7.86
C GLN A 88 0.35 -22.36 -9.13
N ARG A 89 -0.48 -21.46 -9.66
CA ARG A 89 -0.25 -20.72 -10.91
C ARG A 89 0.09 -19.25 -10.71
N LEU A 90 -0.13 -18.76 -9.50
CA LEU A 90 0.13 -17.36 -9.15
C LEU A 90 1.64 -17.13 -8.94
N ARG A 91 2.23 -16.26 -9.74
CA ARG A 91 3.66 -15.91 -9.67
C ARG A 91 3.94 -14.88 -8.60
N ALA A 92 3.12 -13.83 -8.55
CA ALA A 92 3.24 -12.74 -7.60
C ALA A 92 1.89 -12.09 -7.32
N VAL A 93 1.79 -11.42 -6.18
CA VAL A 93 0.70 -10.52 -5.81
C VAL A 93 1.32 -9.15 -5.52
N PHE A 94 0.83 -8.10 -6.18
CA PHE A 94 1.20 -6.73 -5.88
C PHE A 94 0.08 -6.02 -5.13
N SER A 95 0.46 -5.15 -4.21
CA SER A 95 -0.45 -4.31 -3.42
C SER A 95 0.07 -2.88 -3.37
N SER A 96 -0.79 -1.90 -3.60
CA SER A 96 -0.47 -0.48 -3.45
C SER A 96 -1.73 0.35 -3.18
N GLY A 97 -1.56 1.66 -2.96
CA GLY A 97 -2.64 2.59 -2.67
C GLY A 97 -2.98 2.73 -1.18
N GLY A 98 -2.29 2.02 -0.32
CA GLY A 98 -2.41 2.10 1.13
C GLY A 98 -1.56 1.04 1.82
N PRO A 99 -1.42 1.09 3.15
CA PRO A 99 -0.71 0.07 3.91
C PRO A 99 -1.53 -1.23 3.96
N LEU A 100 -0.87 -2.36 3.72
CA LEU A 100 -1.41 -3.68 4.01
C LEU A 100 -1.04 -4.06 5.45
N SER A 101 -1.98 -4.58 6.24
CA SER A 101 -1.64 -5.09 7.57
C SER A 101 -0.83 -6.37 7.47
N PHE A 102 -0.01 -6.64 8.49
CA PHE A 102 0.76 -7.89 8.57
C PHE A 102 -0.15 -9.11 8.50
N ASP A 103 -1.26 -9.11 9.27
CA ASP A 103 -2.21 -10.21 9.29
C ASP A 103 -2.83 -10.48 7.91
N ALA A 104 -3.20 -9.43 7.17
CA ALA A 104 -3.71 -9.58 5.81
C ALA A 104 -2.64 -10.09 4.83
N ALA A 105 -1.37 -9.71 5.01
CA ALA A 105 -0.27 -10.24 4.21
C ALA A 105 -0.05 -11.74 4.48
N GLN A 106 -0.13 -12.17 5.74
CA GLN A 106 -0.03 -13.58 6.13
C GLN A 106 -1.24 -14.39 5.65
N GLU A 107 -2.43 -13.79 5.67
CA GLU A 107 -3.63 -14.45 5.14
C GLU A 107 -3.53 -14.63 3.61
N CYS A 108 -2.99 -13.66 2.89
CA CYS A 108 -2.65 -13.84 1.48
C CYS A 108 -1.64 -14.97 1.25
N GLN A 109 -0.59 -15.05 2.09
CA GLN A 109 0.36 -16.17 2.04
C GLN A 109 -0.33 -17.52 2.23
N ARG A 110 -1.24 -17.60 3.19
CA ARG A 110 -1.98 -18.84 3.49
C ARG A 110 -2.91 -19.26 2.36
N LEU A 111 -3.68 -18.32 1.79
CA LEU A 111 -4.69 -18.60 0.76
C LEU A 111 -4.10 -18.66 -0.65
N LEU A 112 -3.22 -17.73 -0.98
CA LEU A 112 -2.68 -17.55 -2.34
C LEU A 112 -1.25 -18.11 -2.51
N GLY A 113 -0.64 -18.59 -1.43
CA GLY A 113 0.73 -19.09 -1.45
C GLY A 113 1.79 -18.00 -1.72
N ARG A 114 1.44 -16.73 -1.59
CA ARG A 114 2.34 -15.59 -1.86
C ARG A 114 2.12 -14.49 -0.83
N VAL A 115 3.23 -14.02 -0.23
CA VAL A 115 3.23 -12.75 0.50
C VAL A 115 3.15 -11.63 -0.52
N PRO A 116 2.20 -10.68 -0.42
CA PRO A 116 2.11 -9.58 -1.36
C PRO A 116 3.36 -8.69 -1.38
N ILE A 117 3.77 -8.29 -2.57
CA ILE A 117 4.77 -7.25 -2.79
C ILE A 117 4.03 -5.92 -2.68
N GLU A 118 4.28 -5.20 -1.58
CA GLU A 118 3.75 -3.87 -1.43
C GLU A 118 4.62 -2.88 -2.20
N VAL A 119 3.99 -1.97 -2.94
CA VAL A 119 4.66 -0.87 -3.62
C VAL A 119 4.19 0.45 -3.01
N TYR A 120 5.16 1.22 -2.52
CA TYR A 120 4.95 2.56 -1.98
C TYR A 120 5.27 3.59 -3.05
N GLY A 121 4.41 4.60 -3.14
CA GLY A 121 4.54 5.73 -4.04
C GLY A 121 3.30 6.62 -4.02
N SER A 122 3.32 7.66 -4.83
CA SER A 122 2.21 8.60 -5.00
C SER A 122 2.04 9.00 -6.46
N SER A 123 0.98 9.77 -6.77
CA SER A 123 0.79 10.30 -8.13
C SER A 123 1.89 11.26 -8.54
N GLU A 124 2.49 11.96 -7.57
CA GLU A 124 3.54 12.95 -7.77
C GLU A 124 4.91 12.30 -7.98
N THR A 125 5.15 11.16 -7.33
CA THR A 125 6.48 10.52 -7.29
C THR A 125 6.60 9.28 -8.16
N GLY A 126 5.49 8.69 -8.61
CA GLY A 126 5.51 7.33 -9.10
C GLY A 126 5.88 6.34 -7.98
N GLY A 127 6.36 5.16 -8.35
CA GLY A 127 6.83 4.16 -7.40
C GLY A 127 8.16 4.55 -6.77
N ILE A 128 8.22 4.50 -5.45
CA ILE A 128 9.40 4.85 -4.65
C ILE A 128 10.11 3.59 -4.14
N ALA A 129 9.38 2.69 -3.51
CA ALA A 129 9.95 1.57 -2.80
C ALA A 129 8.99 0.38 -2.76
N TRP A 130 9.52 -0.76 -2.38
CA TRP A 130 8.76 -1.99 -2.21
C TRP A 130 9.19 -2.73 -0.94
N ARG A 131 8.30 -3.59 -0.44
CA ARG A 131 8.59 -4.55 0.64
C ARG A 131 7.72 -5.79 0.51
N GLN A 132 8.11 -6.86 1.22
CA GLN A 132 7.25 -8.02 1.53
C GLN A 132 7.30 -8.27 3.04
N GLN A 133 6.13 -8.43 3.65
CA GLN A 133 6.01 -8.65 5.09
C GLN A 133 6.05 -10.15 5.40
N GLU A 134 7.19 -10.80 5.17
CA GLU A 134 7.37 -12.22 5.45
C GLU A 134 7.36 -12.52 6.96
N THR A 135 7.89 -11.61 7.75
CA THR A 135 7.86 -11.64 9.21
C THR A 135 7.51 -10.25 9.76
N GLN A 136 7.14 -10.18 11.04
CA GLN A 136 6.87 -8.89 11.69
C GLN A 136 8.10 -7.96 11.72
N GLU A 137 9.29 -8.50 11.61
CA GLU A 137 10.56 -7.74 11.58
C GLU A 137 10.85 -7.16 10.19
N HIS A 138 10.31 -7.76 9.13
CA HIS A 138 10.53 -7.34 7.74
C HIS A 138 9.58 -6.22 7.32
N GLN A 139 9.62 -5.08 8.03
CA GLN A 139 8.78 -3.90 7.76
C GLN A 139 9.51 -2.81 6.96
N ALA A 140 10.83 -2.95 6.77
CA ALA A 140 11.63 -1.95 6.09
C ALA A 140 11.40 -1.97 4.57
N TRP A 141 11.37 -0.77 4.00
CA TRP A 141 11.19 -0.55 2.57
C TRP A 141 12.53 -0.51 1.84
N THR A 142 12.59 -1.17 0.70
CA THR A 142 13.72 -1.15 -0.24
C THR A 142 13.38 -0.22 -1.39
N ALA A 143 14.25 0.75 -1.69
CA ALA A 143 14.04 1.64 -2.81
C ALA A 143 13.98 0.85 -4.14
N LEU A 144 13.08 1.26 -5.04
CA LEU A 144 13.05 0.73 -6.40
C LEU A 144 14.31 1.14 -7.17
N PRO A 145 14.75 0.34 -8.16
CA PRO A 145 15.87 0.72 -9.01
C PRO A 145 15.72 2.12 -9.60
N GLY A 146 16.77 2.92 -9.54
CA GLY A 146 16.76 4.30 -10.05
C GLY A 146 16.05 5.32 -9.15
N VAL A 147 15.63 4.92 -7.96
CA VAL A 147 15.15 5.83 -6.92
C VAL A 147 16.23 6.01 -5.87
N GLU A 148 16.64 7.25 -5.67
CA GLU A 148 17.48 7.66 -4.56
C GLU A 148 16.60 8.21 -3.44
N TRP A 149 16.98 7.98 -2.19
CA TRP A 149 16.25 8.51 -1.04
C TRP A 149 17.20 9.04 0.02
N ARG A 150 16.70 9.93 0.83
CA ARG A 150 17.37 10.43 2.05
C ARG A 150 16.32 10.91 3.04
N LEU A 151 16.73 11.10 4.27
CA LEU A 151 15.95 11.83 5.26
C LEU A 151 16.19 13.32 5.07
N SER A 152 15.13 14.11 5.23
CA SER A 152 15.17 15.57 5.15
C SER A 152 14.47 16.13 6.37
N ALA A 153 15.19 16.93 7.14
CA ALA A 153 14.58 17.67 8.24
C ALA A 153 13.58 18.67 7.69
N ILE A 154 12.41 18.72 8.29
CA ILE A 154 11.44 19.80 8.10
C ILE A 154 11.32 20.57 9.41
N GLU A 155 11.32 21.90 9.30
CA GLU A 155 10.99 22.75 10.44
C GLU A 155 9.53 22.54 10.82
N ALA A 156 9.30 21.67 11.77
CA ALA A 156 8.02 21.57 12.45
C ALA A 156 8.03 22.52 13.67
N ILE A 157 6.89 23.06 14.04
CA ILE A 157 6.75 24.19 14.97
C ILE A 157 7.44 23.95 16.34
N ASP A 158 7.69 22.70 16.74
CA ASP A 158 8.27 22.37 18.06
C ASP A 158 9.31 21.23 18.04
N ALA A 159 9.67 20.68 16.88
CA ALA A 159 10.70 19.64 16.77
C ALA A 159 11.19 19.52 15.31
N GLU A 160 12.43 19.13 15.14
CA GLU A 160 12.92 18.64 13.86
C GLU A 160 12.28 17.27 13.60
N GLU A 161 11.47 17.20 12.55
CA GLU A 161 10.91 15.94 12.07
C GLU A 161 11.59 15.57 10.75
N GLU A 162 11.92 14.30 10.61
CA GLU A 162 12.50 13.78 9.38
C GLU A 162 11.40 13.18 8.48
N VAL A 163 11.40 13.63 7.24
CA VAL A 163 10.54 13.09 6.18
C VAL A 163 11.38 12.43 5.10
N LEU A 164 10.76 11.53 4.37
CA LEU A 164 11.37 10.92 3.21
C LEU A 164 11.48 11.94 2.08
N ALA A 165 12.69 12.17 1.58
CA ALA A 165 12.96 12.89 0.35
C ALA A 165 13.45 11.91 -0.71
N VAL A 166 12.94 12.04 -1.92
CA VAL A 166 13.24 11.12 -3.04
C VAL A 166 13.68 11.88 -4.28
N ARG A 167 14.48 11.20 -5.10
CA ARG A 167 14.92 11.66 -6.40
C ARG A 167 14.94 10.49 -7.38
N SER A 168 14.43 10.69 -8.58
CA SER A 168 14.44 9.67 -9.63
C SER A 168 14.27 10.29 -11.02
N ALA A 169 14.66 9.57 -12.06
CA ALA A 169 14.55 10.01 -13.45
C ALA A 169 13.11 10.13 -13.97
N HIS A 170 12.11 9.70 -13.20
CA HIS A 170 10.70 9.85 -13.57
C HIS A 170 10.00 11.00 -12.82
N LEU A 171 10.71 11.67 -11.92
CA LEU A 171 10.22 12.92 -11.34
C LEU A 171 10.39 14.08 -12.35
N PRO A 172 9.54 15.10 -12.29
CA PRO A 172 9.59 16.23 -13.21
C PRO A 172 10.84 17.13 -13.04
N SER A 173 11.63 16.90 -12.00
CA SER A 173 12.82 17.64 -11.66
C SER A 173 13.88 16.73 -11.05
N GLU A 174 15.16 17.03 -11.32
CA GLU A 174 16.31 16.38 -10.67
C GLU A 174 16.51 16.80 -9.20
N LYS A 175 15.69 17.74 -8.71
CA LYS A 175 15.72 18.15 -7.30
C LYS A 175 15.09 17.09 -6.42
N TRP A 176 15.50 17.10 -5.15
CA TRP A 176 14.88 16.26 -4.12
C TRP A 176 13.41 16.67 -3.91
N PHE A 177 12.52 15.70 -4.02
CA PHE A 177 11.11 15.85 -3.69
C PHE A 177 10.90 15.36 -2.25
N CYS A 178 10.55 16.27 -1.35
CA CYS A 178 10.20 15.93 0.03
C CYS A 178 8.76 15.45 0.07
N THR A 179 8.56 14.22 0.49
CA THR A 179 7.22 13.67 0.74
C THR A 179 6.68 14.22 2.08
N ALA A 180 5.42 13.99 2.34
CA ALA A 180 4.84 14.27 3.66
C ALA A 180 4.91 13.07 4.62
N ASP A 181 5.60 12.00 4.24
CA ASP A 181 5.71 10.79 5.03
C ASP A 181 6.97 10.84 5.91
N ARG A 182 6.79 10.67 7.23
CA ARG A 182 7.91 10.47 8.15
C ARG A 182 8.65 9.20 7.77
N ALA A 183 9.96 9.23 7.89
CA ALA A 183 10.78 8.07 7.66
C ALA A 183 11.93 7.98 8.67
N HIS A 184 12.43 6.78 8.86
CA HIS A 184 13.62 6.50 9.65
C HIS A 184 14.52 5.56 8.86
N ALA A 185 15.82 5.77 8.92
CA ALA A 185 16.78 4.88 8.29
C ALA A 185 16.72 3.50 8.96
N ALA A 186 16.76 2.47 8.14
CA ALA A 186 16.96 1.09 8.56
C ALA A 186 18.36 0.62 8.13
N ALA A 187 18.73 -0.60 8.51
CA ALA A 187 19.95 -1.23 8.03
C ALA A 187 19.91 -1.44 6.49
N ASP A 188 21.07 -1.65 5.91
CA ASP A 188 21.27 -2.05 4.51
C ASP A 188 20.65 -1.09 3.47
N GLY A 189 20.66 0.22 3.77
CA GLY A 189 20.14 1.24 2.87
C GLY A 189 18.63 1.22 2.69
N LYS A 190 17.91 0.61 3.61
CA LYS A 190 16.46 0.58 3.69
C LYS A 190 15.92 1.68 4.62
N PHE A 191 14.61 1.86 4.63
CA PHE A 191 13.95 2.80 5.53
C PHE A 191 12.61 2.28 6.04
N PHE A 192 12.18 2.78 7.18
CA PHE A 192 10.84 2.60 7.70
C PHE A 192 10.01 3.84 7.42
N LEU A 193 8.73 3.64 7.09
CA LEU A 193 7.77 4.72 6.97
C LEU A 193 7.02 4.90 8.30
N GLY A 194 6.87 6.14 8.70
CA GLY A 194 6.04 6.58 9.81
C GLY A 194 4.66 7.07 9.38
N GLY A 195 4.04 7.87 10.21
CA GLY A 195 2.81 8.58 9.85
C GLY A 195 3.11 9.82 8.99
N ARG A 196 2.06 10.41 8.39
CA ARG A 196 2.20 11.63 7.59
C ARG A 196 2.26 12.87 8.47
N VAL A 197 3.13 13.82 8.09
CA VAL A 197 3.29 15.10 8.80
C VAL A 197 2.14 16.07 8.50
N ASP A 198 1.50 15.95 7.33
CA ASP A 198 0.34 16.75 6.92
C ASP A 198 -0.97 16.31 7.60
N ARG A 199 -0.97 15.20 8.32
CA ARG A 199 -2.09 14.72 9.14
C ARG A 199 -2.00 15.16 10.61
N ILE A 200 -1.40 16.31 10.84
CA ILE A 200 -1.37 16.97 12.15
C ILE A 200 -2.38 18.12 12.14
N ALA A 201 -3.33 18.08 13.05
CA ALA A 201 -4.23 19.19 13.32
C ALA A 201 -3.69 20.03 14.46
N LYS A 202 -3.79 21.36 14.35
CA LYS A 202 -3.48 22.29 15.45
C LYS A 202 -4.79 22.66 16.15
N ILE A 203 -5.08 22.04 17.27
CA ILE A 203 -6.30 22.26 18.05
C ILE A 203 -5.96 23.05 19.32
N GLU A 204 -6.48 24.25 19.46
CA GLU A 204 -6.25 25.14 20.63
C GLU A 204 -4.74 25.28 20.98
N GLY A 205 -3.90 25.40 19.97
CA GLY A 205 -2.45 25.53 20.15
C GLY A 205 -1.69 24.21 20.33
N LYS A 206 -2.38 23.08 20.53
CA LYS A 206 -1.78 21.75 20.63
C LYS A 206 -1.74 21.06 19.27
N ARG A 207 -0.64 20.40 18.98
CA ARG A 207 -0.50 19.54 17.78
C ARG A 207 -1.07 18.17 18.08
N ILE A 208 -1.99 17.71 17.26
CA ILE A 208 -2.66 16.44 17.41
C ILE A 208 -2.45 15.64 16.13
N SER A 209 -1.80 14.49 16.24
CA SER A 209 -1.68 13.54 15.13
C SER A 209 -3.00 12.80 14.93
N LEU A 210 -3.69 13.08 13.83
CA LEU A 210 -4.93 12.39 13.47
C LEU A 210 -4.69 10.90 13.26
N SER A 211 -3.56 10.53 12.67
CA SER A 211 -3.17 9.14 12.47
C SER A 211 -2.88 8.40 13.78
N ALA A 212 -2.35 9.09 14.81
CA ALA A 212 -2.15 8.48 16.12
C ALA A 212 -3.49 8.18 16.81
N ILE A 213 -4.48 9.09 16.67
CA ILE A 213 -5.83 8.85 17.21
C ILE A 213 -6.47 7.66 16.47
N GLU A 214 -6.35 7.57 15.14
CA GLU A 214 -6.87 6.42 14.39
C GLU A 214 -6.28 5.10 14.89
N LYS A 215 -4.96 5.05 15.10
CA LYS A 215 -4.30 3.85 15.66
C LYS A 215 -4.83 3.48 17.05
N LEU A 216 -5.02 4.48 17.93
CA LEU A 216 -5.56 4.24 19.26
C LEU A 216 -6.99 3.71 19.20
N LEU A 217 -7.84 4.27 18.33
CA LEU A 217 -9.19 3.79 18.14
C LEU A 217 -9.21 2.35 17.61
N MET A 218 -8.39 2.07 16.60
CA MET A 218 -8.29 0.74 15.99
C MET A 218 -7.64 -0.31 16.90
N ALA A 219 -6.95 0.07 17.97
CA ALA A 219 -6.46 -0.87 18.98
C ALA A 219 -7.59 -1.43 19.87
N SER A 220 -8.78 -0.82 19.84
CA SER A 220 -9.95 -1.34 20.54
C SER A 220 -10.57 -2.51 19.79
N PRO A 221 -10.90 -3.64 20.44
CA PRO A 221 -11.57 -4.77 19.81
C PRO A 221 -12.97 -4.43 19.29
N LEU A 222 -13.55 -3.31 19.72
CA LEU A 222 -14.88 -2.84 19.30
C LEU A 222 -14.84 -2.08 17.96
N VAL A 223 -13.66 -1.70 17.47
CA VAL A 223 -13.48 -0.84 16.29
C VAL A 223 -12.93 -1.65 15.14
N GLY A 224 -13.69 -1.74 14.07
CA GLY A 224 -13.25 -2.36 12.80
C GLY A 224 -12.51 -1.39 11.90
N LEU A 225 -12.91 -0.10 11.86
CA LEU A 225 -12.25 0.96 11.10
C LEU A 225 -12.46 2.30 11.81
N ALA A 226 -11.41 3.14 11.79
CA ALA A 226 -11.51 4.52 12.26
C ALA A 226 -10.91 5.49 11.25
N ARG A 227 -11.57 6.63 11.05
CA ARG A 227 -11.06 7.76 10.28
C ARG A 227 -11.22 9.05 11.07
N VAL A 228 -10.14 9.80 11.22
CA VAL A 228 -10.11 11.02 12.01
C VAL A 228 -9.82 12.21 11.11
N ILE A 229 -10.60 13.26 11.26
CA ILE A 229 -10.45 14.51 10.50
C ILE A 229 -10.39 15.71 11.44
N ALA A 230 -9.69 16.75 11.01
CA ALA A 230 -9.84 18.07 11.60
C ALA A 230 -11.09 18.74 11.01
N VAL A 231 -11.88 19.36 11.85
CA VAL A 231 -13.07 20.12 11.45
C VAL A 231 -12.85 21.58 11.80
N ASP A 232 -12.87 22.42 10.78
CA ASP A 232 -12.79 23.86 10.93
C ASP A 232 -14.15 24.44 11.32
N GLY A 233 -14.13 25.43 12.22
CA GLY A 233 -15.31 26.11 12.73
C GLY A 233 -14.92 27.25 13.63
N ARG A 234 -15.85 27.78 14.41
CA ARG A 234 -15.55 28.80 15.45
C ARG A 234 -14.47 28.34 16.45
N ARG A 235 -14.35 27.03 16.64
CA ARG A 235 -13.25 26.35 17.31
C ARG A 235 -12.87 25.14 16.45
N GLN A 236 -11.58 24.93 16.25
CA GLN A 236 -11.09 23.73 15.60
C GLN A 236 -11.37 22.51 16.49
N ARG A 237 -11.87 21.45 15.89
CA ARG A 237 -12.24 20.20 16.56
C ARG A 237 -11.68 19.02 15.79
N VAL A 238 -11.62 17.89 16.47
CA VAL A 238 -11.38 16.59 15.83
C VAL A 238 -12.68 15.83 15.80
N ALA A 239 -13.01 15.26 14.65
CA ALA A 239 -14.13 14.33 14.49
C ALA A 239 -13.56 12.96 14.10
N ALA A 240 -14.07 11.91 14.73
CA ALA A 240 -13.75 10.54 14.41
C ALA A 240 -14.99 9.85 13.81
N PHE A 241 -14.82 9.23 12.67
CA PHE A 241 -15.77 8.30 12.06
C PHE A 241 -15.30 6.90 12.39
N VAL A 242 -16.15 6.12 13.04
CA VAL A 242 -15.82 4.77 13.51
C VAL A 242 -16.83 3.79 12.93
N VAL A 243 -16.31 2.73 12.32
CA VAL A 243 -17.09 1.56 11.95
C VAL A 243 -16.84 0.51 13.02
N PRO A 244 -17.88 0.04 13.75
CA PRO A 244 -17.69 -0.99 14.75
C PRO A 244 -17.26 -2.31 14.12
N SER A 245 -16.48 -3.11 14.85
CA SER A 245 -16.23 -4.52 14.54
C SER A 245 -17.49 -5.35 14.72
N GLU A 246 -17.49 -6.62 14.36
CA GLU A 246 -18.60 -7.53 14.67
C GLU A 246 -18.92 -7.56 16.17
N HIS A 247 -17.87 -7.61 17.00
CA HIS A 247 -18.03 -7.51 18.46
C HIS A 247 -18.60 -6.16 18.89
N GLY A 248 -18.13 -5.06 18.31
CA GLY A 248 -18.64 -3.73 18.58
C GLY A 248 -20.10 -3.52 18.15
N GLN A 249 -20.55 -4.19 17.08
CA GLN A 249 -21.95 -4.17 16.67
C GLN A 249 -22.85 -4.85 17.70
N CYS A 250 -22.41 -5.97 18.27
CA CYS A 250 -23.15 -6.66 19.33
C CYS A 250 -23.30 -5.78 20.59
N GLU A 251 -22.25 -5.09 21.01
CA GLU A 251 -22.27 -4.20 22.17
C GLU A 251 -23.12 -2.95 21.95
N LEU A 252 -23.23 -2.42 20.74
CA LEU A 252 -24.09 -1.28 20.43
C LEU A 252 -25.58 -1.66 20.35
N ALA A 253 -25.89 -2.94 20.15
CA ALA A 253 -27.26 -3.45 20.06
C ALA A 253 -27.82 -3.90 21.43
N ALA A 254 -26.98 -3.97 22.46
CA ALA A 254 -27.35 -4.34 23.84
C ALA A 254 -27.73 -3.10 24.67
#